data_6b636b84e2daea45cde381c513ce09bc
#
_entry.id   6b636b84e2daea45cde381c513ce09bc
#
_cell.length_a   1.000
_cell.length_b   1.000
_cell.length_c   1.000
_cell.angle_alpha   90.00
_cell.angle_beta   90.00
_cell.angle_gamma   90.00
#
_symmetry.space_group_name_H-M   'P 1'
#
loop_
_entity.id
_entity.type
_entity.pdbx_description
1 polymer ?
#
loop_
_entity_poly.entity_id
_entity_poly.type
_entity_poly.pdbx_seq_one_letter_code
_entity_poly.pdbx_strand_id
1 'polypeptide(L)'
;MRMLRVPQDAEDLLQEVFVQVWRQADRYSEERGSPEAWIMNITRSRAIDKLRSKRRMEKSFVLTDDPARAESTENVESSAAESETKLTMNSALANLPEGQRRVLELAYFDGLSQTEIADRLKERLGTVKTRMRSGIQRLRDLLGTKVA
;
A
#
# COMPACT_ATOMS: atom_id res chain seq x y z
N MET A 1 4.72 -8.41 6.58
CA MET A 1 3.61 -7.45 6.59
C MET A 1 2.54 -7.94 7.56
N ARG A 2 2.57 -7.50 8.82
CA ARG A 2 1.58 -7.89 9.84
C ARG A 2 0.40 -6.92 9.85
N MET A 3 -0.40 -6.92 8.79
CA MET A 3 -1.61 -6.07 8.73
C MET A 3 -2.80 -6.71 9.47
N LEU A 4 -2.81 -8.02 9.65
CA LEU A 4 -3.88 -8.75 10.33
C LEU A 4 -3.34 -9.41 11.60
N ARG A 5 -3.99 -9.15 12.73
CA ARG A 5 -3.59 -9.67 14.05
C ARG A 5 -4.25 -11.01 14.37
N VAL A 6 -5.30 -11.38 13.64
CA VAL A 6 -6.07 -12.60 13.86
C VAL A 6 -5.71 -13.60 12.75
N PRO A 7 -5.22 -14.80 13.07
CA PRO A 7 -4.86 -15.82 12.07
C PRO A 7 -5.99 -16.15 11.10
N GLN A 8 -7.22 -16.26 11.59
CA GLN A 8 -8.41 -16.54 10.79
C GLN A 8 -8.62 -15.45 9.70
N ASP A 9 -8.46 -14.18 10.06
CA ASP A 9 -8.57 -13.07 9.10
C ASP A 9 -7.51 -13.17 7.98
N ALA A 10 -6.33 -13.70 8.30
CA ALA A 10 -5.25 -13.89 7.33
C ALA A 10 -5.55 -15.06 6.37
N GLU A 11 -6.11 -16.15 6.88
CA GLU A 11 -6.52 -17.29 6.06
C GLU A 11 -7.65 -16.94 5.11
N ASP A 12 -8.67 -16.25 5.61
CA ASP A 12 -9.78 -15.75 4.79
C ASP A 12 -9.29 -14.81 3.70
N LEU A 13 -8.37 -13.87 4.07
CA LEU A 13 -7.76 -12.98 3.09
C LEU A 13 -7.00 -13.75 2.02
N LEU A 14 -6.24 -14.77 2.40
CA LEU A 14 -5.50 -15.59 1.46
C LEU A 14 -6.42 -16.26 0.45
N GLN A 15 -7.53 -16.84 0.91
CA GLN A 15 -8.54 -17.44 0.03
C GLN A 15 -9.15 -16.42 -0.93
N GLU A 16 -9.52 -15.24 -0.44
CA GLU A 16 -10.05 -14.16 -1.27
C GLU A 16 -9.05 -13.71 -2.34
N VAL A 17 -7.76 -13.60 -1.98
CA VAL A 17 -6.69 -13.24 -2.91
C VAL A 17 -6.53 -14.29 -4.00
N PHE A 18 -6.50 -15.58 -3.65
CA PHE A 18 -6.40 -16.64 -4.65
C PHE A 18 -7.57 -16.66 -5.62
N VAL A 19 -8.80 -16.49 -5.12
CA VAL A 19 -9.99 -16.39 -5.97
C VAL A 19 -9.89 -15.18 -6.90
N GLN A 20 -9.39 -14.06 -6.41
CA GLN A 20 -9.23 -12.86 -7.24
C GLN A 20 -8.12 -13.02 -8.28
N VAL A 21 -6.98 -13.58 -7.91
CA VAL A 21 -5.89 -13.91 -8.83
C VAL A 21 -6.40 -14.80 -9.96
N TRP A 22 -7.14 -15.87 -9.62
CA TRP A 22 -7.75 -16.75 -10.60
C TRP A 22 -8.68 -16.03 -11.57
N ARG A 23 -9.58 -15.18 -11.04
CA ARG A 23 -10.55 -14.43 -11.86
C ARG A 23 -9.93 -13.35 -12.74
N GLN A 24 -8.74 -12.90 -12.42
CA GLN A 24 -8.07 -11.79 -13.10
C GLN A 24 -6.77 -12.22 -13.79
N ALA A 25 -6.48 -13.49 -13.86
CA ALA A 25 -5.25 -14.01 -14.46
C ALA A 25 -5.09 -13.58 -15.94
N ASP A 26 -6.20 -13.47 -16.66
CA ASP A 26 -6.24 -12.98 -18.04
C ASP A 26 -5.89 -11.48 -18.19
N ARG A 27 -5.95 -10.72 -17.10
CA ARG A 27 -5.60 -9.29 -17.07
C ARG A 27 -4.15 -9.03 -16.67
N TYR A 28 -3.42 -10.08 -16.29
CA TYR A 28 -2.02 -9.97 -15.99
C TYR A 28 -1.22 -9.71 -17.28
N SER A 29 -0.23 -8.83 -17.18
CA SER A 29 0.71 -8.54 -18.27
C SER A 29 2.11 -8.30 -17.67
N GLU A 30 3.10 -9.01 -18.18
CA GLU A 30 4.51 -8.87 -17.78
C GLU A 30 5.05 -7.44 -17.97
N GLU A 31 4.53 -6.72 -18.95
CA GLU A 31 4.89 -5.30 -19.19
C GLU A 31 4.58 -4.39 -18.00
N ARG A 32 3.67 -4.81 -17.12
CA ARG A 32 3.24 -4.05 -15.93
C ARG A 32 3.98 -4.43 -14.67
N GLY A 33 4.80 -5.47 -14.71
CA GLY A 33 5.59 -5.94 -13.58
C GLY A 33 5.53 -7.46 -13.41
N SER A 34 6.32 -7.98 -12.47
CA SER A 34 6.38 -9.42 -12.19
C SER A 34 5.05 -9.97 -11.62
N PRO A 35 4.79 -11.29 -11.77
CA PRO A 35 3.61 -11.94 -11.18
C PRO A 35 3.52 -11.72 -9.67
N GLU A 36 4.67 -11.78 -8.98
CA GLU A 36 4.74 -11.59 -7.54
C GLU A 36 4.29 -10.17 -7.16
N ALA A 37 4.77 -9.14 -7.86
CA ALA A 37 4.38 -7.75 -7.63
C ALA A 37 2.88 -7.54 -7.88
N TRP A 38 2.33 -8.18 -8.90
CA TRP A 38 0.91 -8.13 -9.20
C TRP A 38 0.06 -8.78 -8.10
N ILE A 39 0.43 -9.99 -7.65
CA ILE A 39 -0.24 -10.70 -6.55
C ILE A 39 -0.14 -9.91 -5.25
N MET A 40 1.03 -9.34 -4.94
CA MET A 40 1.23 -8.51 -3.75
C MET A 40 0.36 -7.25 -3.75
N ASN A 41 0.13 -6.63 -4.91
CA ASN A 41 -0.78 -5.49 -5.03
C ASN A 41 -2.23 -5.89 -4.75
N ILE A 42 -2.67 -7.05 -5.25
CA ILE A 42 -4.00 -7.59 -4.95
C ILE A 42 -4.13 -7.87 -3.45
N THR A 43 -3.15 -8.56 -2.88
CA THR A 43 -3.13 -8.91 -1.44
C THR A 43 -3.21 -7.67 -0.58
N ARG A 44 -2.40 -6.65 -0.88
CA ARG A 44 -2.38 -5.39 -0.15
C ARG A 44 -3.72 -4.67 -0.22
N SER A 45 -4.30 -4.54 -1.42
CA SER A 45 -5.60 -3.90 -1.61
C SER A 45 -6.68 -4.58 -0.78
N ARG A 46 -6.75 -5.90 -0.81
CA ARG A 46 -7.71 -6.69 -0.03
C ARG A 46 -7.49 -6.59 1.47
N ALA A 47 -6.23 -6.59 1.93
CA ALA A 47 -5.91 -6.39 3.33
C ALA A 47 -6.39 -5.03 3.84
N ILE A 48 -6.16 -3.97 3.08
CA ILE A 48 -6.62 -2.62 3.41
C ILE A 48 -8.15 -2.57 3.47
N ASP A 49 -8.85 -3.14 2.48
CA ASP A 49 -10.31 -3.17 2.44
C ASP A 49 -10.89 -3.93 3.65
N LYS A 50 -10.29 -5.06 4.03
CA LYS A 50 -10.70 -5.85 5.20
C LYS A 50 -10.51 -5.06 6.51
N LEU A 51 -9.38 -4.37 6.67
CA LEU A 51 -9.12 -3.52 7.82
C LEU A 51 -10.11 -2.33 7.91
N ARG A 52 -10.42 -1.72 6.78
CA ARG A 52 -11.41 -0.63 6.71
C ARG A 52 -12.81 -1.10 7.07
N SER A 53 -13.22 -2.26 6.57
CA SER A 53 -14.50 -2.89 6.90
C SER A 53 -14.61 -3.16 8.39
N LYS A 54 -13.58 -3.75 8.99
CA LYS A 54 -13.53 -4.06 10.41
C LYS A 54 -13.64 -2.80 11.28
N ARG A 55 -12.89 -1.75 10.95
CA ARG A 55 -12.97 -0.46 11.65
C ARG A 55 -14.34 0.21 11.53
N ARG A 56 -15.04 0.06 10.39
CA ARG A 56 -16.42 0.57 10.25
C ARG A 56 -17.38 -0.19 11.15
N MET A 57 -17.26 -1.51 11.23
CA MET A 57 -18.10 -2.33 12.10
C MET A 57 -17.85 -2.00 13.57
N GLU A 58 -16.59 -1.84 13.99
CA GLU A 58 -16.24 -1.45 15.35
C GLU A 58 -16.79 -0.07 15.72
N LYS A 59 -16.70 0.92 14.82
CA LYS A 59 -17.28 2.24 15.01
C LYS A 59 -18.80 2.25 15.03
N SER A 60 -19.46 1.34 14.33
CA SER A 60 -20.91 1.18 14.37
C SER A 60 -21.42 0.59 15.70
N PHE A 61 -20.55 -0.14 16.41
CA PHE A 61 -20.86 -0.73 17.73
C PHE A 61 -20.50 0.18 18.91
N VAL A 62 -19.64 1.16 18.71
CA VAL A 62 -19.17 2.08 19.76
C VAL A 62 -19.54 3.50 19.36
N LEU A 63 -20.70 3.95 19.84
CA LEU A 63 -21.00 5.38 19.98
C LEU A 63 -20.20 5.93 21.17
N THR A 64 -18.89 6.03 21.05
CA THR A 64 -18.05 6.81 21.97
C THR A 64 -16.77 7.22 21.26
N ASP A 65 -16.54 8.54 21.33
CA ASP A 65 -15.37 9.27 20.89
C ASP A 65 -14.05 8.59 21.24
N ASP A 66 -13.24 8.27 20.23
CA ASP A 66 -11.82 8.64 20.21
C ASP A 66 -11.21 8.27 18.83
N PRO A 67 -10.62 9.21 18.10
CA PRO A 67 -9.89 8.88 16.88
C PRO A 67 -8.50 8.36 17.28
N ALA A 68 -8.42 7.11 17.73
CA ALA A 68 -7.16 6.46 18.00
C ALA A 68 -6.37 6.35 16.69
N ARG A 69 -5.45 7.28 16.54
CA ARG A 69 -4.30 7.27 15.65
C ARG A 69 -3.69 5.86 15.65
N ALA A 70 -3.81 5.17 14.56
CA ALA A 70 -3.06 3.94 14.35
C ALA A 70 -1.59 4.32 14.24
N GLU A 71 -0.91 4.32 15.37
CA GLU A 71 0.54 4.35 15.41
C GLU A 71 1.04 3.07 14.75
N SER A 72 1.57 3.25 13.56
CA SER A 72 2.33 2.23 12.87
C SER A 72 3.75 2.25 13.42
N THR A 73 3.87 1.85 14.68
CA THR A 73 5.14 1.52 15.28
C THR A 73 5.18 0.01 15.46
N GLU A 74 5.93 -0.69 14.63
CA GLU A 74 6.55 -1.90 15.12
C GLU A 74 7.82 -2.23 14.36
N ASN A 75 8.88 -2.12 15.13
CA ASN A 75 10.13 -2.83 15.05
C ASN A 75 9.83 -4.33 14.92
N VAL A 76 9.97 -4.86 13.72
CA VAL A 76 10.14 -6.28 13.51
C VAL A 76 11.64 -6.46 13.29
N GLU A 77 12.25 -7.38 14.01
CA GLU A 77 13.62 -7.85 13.74
C GLU A 77 13.68 -8.21 12.25
N SER A 78 14.13 -7.25 11.46
CA SER A 78 14.28 -7.44 10.02
C SER A 78 15.66 -8.03 9.78
N SER A 79 15.73 -9.04 8.92
CA SER A 79 16.99 -9.57 8.43
C SER A 79 17.83 -8.44 7.82
N ALA A 80 19.16 -8.58 7.78
CA ALA A 80 20.05 -7.58 7.20
C ALA A 80 19.63 -7.18 5.76
N ALA A 81 19.17 -8.15 4.97
CA ALA A 81 18.66 -7.92 3.61
C ALA A 81 17.39 -7.06 3.57
N GLU A 82 16.47 -7.20 4.53
CA GLU A 82 15.28 -6.35 4.64
C GLU A 82 15.64 -4.92 5.06
N SER A 83 16.66 -4.77 5.91
CA SER A 83 17.18 -3.46 6.31
C SER A 83 17.79 -2.71 5.14
N GLU A 84 18.58 -3.38 4.31
CA GLU A 84 19.17 -2.80 3.10
C GLU A 84 18.11 -2.38 2.08
N THR A 85 17.11 -3.24 1.88
CA THR A 85 15.97 -2.93 1.00
C THR A 85 15.16 -1.72 1.51
N LYS A 86 14.94 -1.61 2.82
CA LYS A 86 14.27 -0.45 3.43
C LYS A 86 15.08 0.83 3.25
N LEU A 87 16.38 0.78 3.47
CA LEU A 87 17.27 1.94 3.28
C LEU A 87 17.27 2.40 1.81
N THR A 88 17.33 1.46 0.88
CA THR A 88 17.28 1.76 -0.55
C THR A 88 15.95 2.38 -0.94
N MET A 89 14.83 1.86 -0.45
CA MET A 89 13.49 2.39 -0.71
C MET A 89 13.32 3.79 -0.10
N ASN A 90 13.74 4.00 1.14
CA ASN A 90 13.68 5.30 1.79
C ASN A 90 14.53 6.35 1.06
N SER A 91 15.73 5.96 0.62
CA SER A 91 16.59 6.82 -0.20
C SER A 91 15.93 7.18 -1.55
N ALA A 92 15.30 6.21 -2.21
CA ALA A 92 14.59 6.44 -3.47
C ALA A 92 13.39 7.38 -3.26
N LEU A 93 12.61 7.18 -2.21
CA LEU A 93 11.49 8.06 -1.85
C LEU A 93 11.96 9.49 -1.54
N ALA A 94 13.08 9.65 -0.84
CA ALA A 94 13.64 10.95 -0.51
C ALA A 94 14.07 11.77 -1.76
N ASN A 95 14.40 11.07 -2.85
CA ASN A 95 14.76 11.70 -4.13
C ASN A 95 13.54 12.08 -5.00
N LEU A 96 12.32 11.79 -4.56
CA LEU A 96 11.12 12.24 -5.25
C LEU A 96 10.78 13.70 -4.91
N PRO A 97 10.19 14.45 -5.86
CA PRO A 97 9.54 15.71 -5.54
C PRO A 97 8.51 15.53 -4.42
N GLU A 98 8.45 16.49 -3.49
CA GLU A 98 7.63 16.40 -2.29
C GLU A 98 6.18 15.99 -2.56
N GLY A 99 5.54 16.60 -3.58
CA GLY A 99 4.16 16.28 -3.91
C GLY A 99 3.95 14.84 -4.40
N GLN A 100 4.94 14.26 -5.10
CA GLN A 100 4.89 12.84 -5.53
C GLN A 100 5.15 11.91 -4.34
N ARG A 101 6.16 12.21 -3.53
CA ARG A 101 6.49 11.45 -2.33
C ARG A 101 5.30 11.38 -1.39
N ARG A 102 4.69 12.52 -1.06
CA ARG A 102 3.57 12.60 -0.12
C ARG A 102 2.35 11.79 -0.57
N VAL A 103 2.01 11.83 -1.86
CA VAL A 103 0.90 11.03 -2.42
C VAL A 103 1.20 9.54 -2.30
N LEU A 104 2.44 9.12 -2.57
CA LEU A 104 2.84 7.71 -2.46
C LEU A 104 2.89 7.25 -1.00
N GLU A 105 3.38 8.08 -0.08
CA GLU A 105 3.38 7.78 1.36
C GLU A 105 1.96 7.56 1.88
N LEU A 106 1.04 8.46 1.58
CA LEU A 106 -0.36 8.34 1.98
C LEU A 106 -1.04 7.09 1.39
N ALA A 107 -0.76 6.76 0.13
CA ALA A 107 -1.30 5.56 -0.50
C ALA A 107 -0.69 4.29 0.09
N TYR A 108 0.62 4.29 0.32
CA TYR A 108 1.36 3.09 0.67
C TYR A 108 1.39 2.82 2.18
N PHE A 109 1.66 3.82 2.99
CA PHE A 109 1.76 3.65 4.45
C PHE A 109 0.43 3.83 5.15
N ASP A 110 -0.35 4.85 4.78
CA ASP A 110 -1.65 5.13 5.39
C ASP A 110 -2.79 4.33 4.72
N GLY A 111 -2.52 3.69 3.59
CA GLY A 111 -3.49 2.87 2.88
C GLY A 111 -4.67 3.66 2.31
N LEU A 112 -4.49 4.95 2.03
CA LEU A 112 -5.55 5.79 1.50
C LEU A 112 -5.78 5.53 0.00
N SER A 113 -7.04 5.54 -0.41
CA SER A 113 -7.42 5.58 -1.81
C SER A 113 -7.07 6.93 -2.45
N GLN A 114 -6.99 7.00 -3.76
CA GLN A 114 -6.70 8.25 -4.47
C GLN A 114 -7.72 9.37 -4.17
N THR A 115 -8.98 9.00 -3.95
CA THR A 115 -10.04 9.95 -3.58
C THR A 115 -9.81 10.48 -2.16
N GLU A 116 -9.52 9.61 -1.20
CA GLU A 116 -9.21 10.01 0.18
C GLU A 116 -7.94 10.89 0.25
N ILE A 117 -6.95 10.60 -0.59
CA ILE A 117 -5.74 11.45 -0.70
C ILE A 117 -6.10 12.83 -1.24
N ALA A 118 -6.94 12.89 -2.30
CA ALA A 118 -7.40 14.15 -2.87
C ALA A 118 -8.12 15.00 -1.83
N ASP A 119 -9.04 14.40 -1.08
CA ASP A 119 -9.77 15.06 0.00
C ASP A 119 -8.84 15.53 1.13
N ARG A 120 -7.89 14.69 1.55
CA ARG A 120 -6.94 15.00 2.61
C ARG A 120 -5.97 16.12 2.26
N LEU A 121 -5.51 16.13 1.01
CA LEU A 121 -4.59 17.17 0.51
C LEU A 121 -5.32 18.40 -0.03
N LYS A 122 -6.65 18.37 -0.10
CA LYS A 122 -7.50 19.40 -0.73
C LYS A 122 -7.07 19.70 -2.18
N GLU A 123 -6.76 18.64 -2.90
CA GLU A 123 -6.31 18.68 -4.29
C GLU A 123 -7.30 17.97 -5.21
N ARG A 124 -7.21 18.26 -6.51
CA ARG A 124 -8.04 17.57 -7.50
C ARG A 124 -7.58 16.11 -7.66
N LEU A 125 -8.53 15.19 -7.78
CA LEU A 125 -8.25 13.77 -8.00
C LEU A 125 -7.32 13.52 -9.20
N GLY A 126 -7.46 14.30 -10.28
CA GLY A 126 -6.58 14.25 -11.45
C GLY A 126 -5.12 14.56 -11.12
N THR A 127 -4.88 15.53 -10.25
CA THR A 127 -3.55 15.89 -9.77
C THR A 127 -2.92 14.75 -8.97
N VAL A 128 -3.69 14.14 -8.06
CA VAL A 128 -3.25 12.99 -7.26
C VAL A 128 -2.88 11.82 -8.17
N LYS A 129 -3.74 11.50 -9.15
CA LYS A 129 -3.47 10.42 -10.14
C LYS A 129 -2.20 10.67 -10.92
N THR A 130 -1.98 11.89 -11.39
CA THR A 130 -0.80 12.25 -12.17
C THR A 130 0.46 12.16 -11.31
N ARG A 131 0.45 12.69 -10.09
CA ARG A 131 1.58 12.62 -9.16
C ARG A 131 1.92 11.19 -8.78
N MET A 132 0.92 10.37 -8.53
CA MET A 132 1.11 8.96 -8.22
C MET A 132 1.78 8.22 -9.38
N ARG A 133 1.27 8.39 -10.60
CA ARG A 133 1.84 7.78 -11.81
C ARG A 133 3.29 8.22 -12.04
N SER A 134 3.55 9.52 -11.99
CA SER A 134 4.90 10.07 -12.18
C SER A 134 5.86 9.65 -11.07
N GLY A 135 5.38 9.60 -9.83
CA GLY A 135 6.18 9.15 -8.69
C GLY A 135 6.57 7.67 -8.80
N ILE A 136 5.64 6.81 -9.19
CA ILE A 136 5.92 5.38 -9.43
C ILE A 136 6.92 5.20 -10.56
N GLN A 137 6.78 5.96 -11.66
CA GLN A 137 7.72 5.89 -12.77
C GLN A 137 9.14 6.29 -12.33
N ARG A 138 9.28 7.38 -11.60
CA ARG A 138 10.58 7.81 -11.06
C ARG A 138 11.20 6.81 -10.09
N LEU A 139 10.38 6.20 -9.24
CA LEU A 139 10.86 5.14 -8.35
C LEU A 139 11.40 3.94 -9.14
N ARG A 140 10.71 3.53 -10.20
CA ARG A 140 11.20 2.46 -11.09
C ARG A 140 12.55 2.82 -11.71
N ASP A 141 12.68 4.05 -12.19
CA ASP A 141 13.92 4.51 -12.82
C ASP A 141 15.07 4.53 -11.79
N LEU A 142 14.82 5.02 -10.57
CA LEU A 142 15.81 5.07 -9.49
C LEU A 142 16.20 3.69 -8.98
N LEU A 143 15.26 2.76 -8.87
CA LEU A 143 15.49 1.40 -8.38
C LEU A 143 16.04 0.49 -9.48
N GLY A 144 15.57 0.64 -10.72
CA GLY A 144 16.05 -0.12 -11.87
C GLY A 144 17.51 0.16 -12.20
N THR A 145 17.98 1.37 -11.98
CA THR A 145 19.39 1.74 -12.17
C THR A 145 20.31 1.13 -11.12
N LYS A 146 19.78 0.71 -9.96
CA LYS A 146 20.57 0.09 -8.87
C LYS A 146 20.59 -1.43 -8.92
N VAL A 147 19.72 -2.07 -9.71
CA VAL A 147 19.62 -3.53 -9.84
C VAL A 147 20.30 -4.06 -11.10
N ALA A 148 20.84 -3.19 -11.89
CA ALA A 148 21.65 -3.54 -13.08
C ALA A 148 23.15 -3.67 -12.73
#